data_5e9e67112dbc39638d2b89442b8b4386
#
_entry.id   5e9e67112dbc39638d2b89442b8b4386
#
_cell.length_a   1.000
_cell.length_b   1.000
_cell.length_c   1.000
_cell.angle_alpha   90.00
_cell.angle_beta   90.00
_cell.angle_gamma   90.00
#
_symmetry.space_group_name_H-M   'P 1'
#
loop_
_entity.id
_entity.type
_entity.pdbx_description
1 polymer ?
#
loop_
_entity_poly.entity_id
_entity_poly.type
_entity_poly.pdbx_seq_one_letter_code
_entity_poly.pdbx_strand_id
1 'polypeptide(L)'
;MYDLTYRPRRLRINPEMRDLVRETTLDVTDLIYPLFIVPGEGIKKEIDTLPGQYHLSVDEAVKMAQEVYDLGILGVEIFGIPTYKDEQGSSAWDMSQPVQQAIKAIRAAVPNLLVVADVCLCQYTTTGHCGMIDDHEILNDETLPLLCKVAVSQAEAGAHMVAPSDMMDGRVGAIREALDAAGYTNVSIMSYAAKYASAYYGPFRGAVNSAPKFGDRKSYQMDPANRLEAFREIEL
;
A
#
# COMPACT_ATOMS: atom_id res chain seq x y z
N MET A 1 -28.62 -0.86 -49.24
CA MET A 1 -27.30 -1.53 -49.34
C MET A 1 -26.54 -1.20 -48.06
N TYR A 2 -26.05 -2.19 -47.31
CA TYR A 2 -25.29 -1.92 -46.12
C TYR A 2 -23.84 -1.58 -46.47
N ASP A 3 -23.28 -0.55 -45.82
CA ASP A 3 -21.84 -0.33 -45.91
C ASP A 3 -21.14 -1.32 -44.98
N LEU A 4 -20.46 -2.31 -45.58
CA LEU A 4 -19.74 -3.37 -44.87
C LEU A 4 -18.21 -3.21 -44.94
N THR A 5 -17.72 -2.00 -45.27
CA THR A 5 -16.28 -1.68 -45.28
C THR A 5 -15.67 -1.89 -43.89
N TYR A 6 -16.33 -1.42 -42.84
CA TYR A 6 -15.95 -1.59 -41.49
C TYR A 6 -16.55 -2.87 -40.90
N ARG A 7 -15.70 -3.84 -40.63
CA ARG A 7 -16.09 -5.15 -40.07
C ARG A 7 -15.22 -5.48 -38.85
N PRO A 8 -15.56 -4.98 -37.64
CA PRO A 8 -14.77 -5.28 -36.41
C PRO A 8 -14.66 -6.77 -36.10
N ARG A 9 -15.60 -7.62 -36.59
CA ARG A 9 -15.54 -9.07 -36.43
C ARG A 9 -14.31 -9.71 -37.06
N ARG A 10 -13.64 -9.05 -38.02
CA ARG A 10 -12.38 -9.53 -38.61
C ARG A 10 -11.29 -9.76 -37.59
N LEU A 11 -11.25 -8.95 -36.51
CA LEU A 11 -10.30 -9.08 -35.40
C LEU A 11 -10.69 -10.14 -34.38
N ARG A 12 -11.77 -10.93 -34.62
CA ARG A 12 -12.29 -11.92 -33.69
C ARG A 12 -12.51 -13.30 -34.33
N ILE A 13 -12.07 -13.50 -35.55
CA ILE A 13 -12.42 -14.66 -36.41
C ILE A 13 -11.87 -16.00 -35.85
N ASN A 14 -10.73 -15.96 -35.19
CA ASN A 14 -10.10 -17.11 -34.57
C ASN A 14 -9.37 -16.72 -33.27
N PRO A 15 -8.94 -17.71 -32.43
CA PRO A 15 -8.20 -17.44 -31.21
C PRO A 15 -6.93 -16.64 -31.45
N GLU A 16 -6.13 -16.98 -32.45
CA GLU A 16 -4.84 -16.36 -32.75
C GLU A 16 -5.00 -14.86 -33.05
N MET A 17 -6.04 -14.49 -33.84
CA MET A 17 -6.33 -13.09 -34.10
C MET A 17 -6.75 -12.36 -32.83
N ARG A 18 -7.57 -13.00 -31.97
CA ARG A 18 -7.98 -12.38 -30.70
C ARG A 18 -6.78 -12.19 -29.76
N ASP A 19 -5.86 -13.15 -29.71
CA ASP A 19 -4.65 -13.07 -28.90
C ASP A 19 -3.70 -12.00 -29.43
N LEU A 20 -3.56 -11.88 -30.75
CA LEU A 20 -2.70 -10.89 -31.40
C LEU A 20 -3.16 -9.44 -31.10
N VAL A 21 -4.47 -9.18 -31.03
CA VAL A 21 -5.02 -7.83 -30.83
C VAL A 21 -5.48 -7.57 -29.40
N ARG A 22 -5.15 -8.44 -28.45
CA ARG A 22 -5.51 -8.31 -27.04
C ARG A 22 -4.82 -7.09 -26.43
N GLU A 23 -5.60 -6.16 -25.89
CA GLU A 23 -5.10 -4.93 -25.30
C GLU A 23 -4.66 -5.12 -23.84
N THR A 24 -5.33 -6.03 -23.11
CA THR A 24 -5.08 -6.26 -21.68
C THR A 24 -4.64 -7.70 -21.45
N THR A 25 -3.49 -7.86 -20.82
CA THR A 25 -2.96 -9.14 -20.37
C THR A 25 -2.77 -9.10 -18.85
N LEU A 26 -2.69 -10.24 -18.22
CA LEU A 26 -2.26 -10.38 -16.82
C LEU A 26 -1.07 -11.33 -16.79
N ASP A 27 0.03 -10.83 -16.25
CA ASP A 27 1.27 -11.58 -16.05
C ASP A 27 1.64 -11.62 -14.56
N VAL A 28 2.47 -12.58 -14.17
CA VAL A 28 2.94 -12.67 -12.78
C VAL A 28 3.72 -11.42 -12.35
N THR A 29 4.35 -10.75 -13.30
CA THR A 29 5.11 -9.50 -13.07
C THR A 29 4.22 -8.27 -12.82
N ASP A 30 2.91 -8.38 -13.04
CA ASP A 30 1.94 -7.33 -12.69
C ASP A 30 1.52 -7.37 -11.20
N LEU A 31 1.96 -8.40 -10.46
CA LEU A 31 1.53 -8.65 -9.10
C LEU A 31 2.51 -8.06 -8.07
N ILE A 32 1.95 -7.52 -6.98
CA ILE A 32 2.66 -7.13 -5.75
C ILE A 32 2.04 -7.92 -4.60
N TYR A 33 2.86 -8.65 -3.83
CA TYR A 33 2.38 -9.51 -2.76
C TYR A 33 2.38 -8.77 -1.40
N PRO A 34 1.25 -8.74 -0.65
CA PRO A 34 1.19 -8.07 0.65
C PRO A 34 1.84 -8.91 1.75
N LEU A 35 2.65 -8.25 2.61
CA LEU A 35 3.26 -8.84 3.81
C LEU A 35 2.79 -8.11 5.06
N PHE A 36 2.32 -8.82 6.06
CA PHE A 36 1.83 -8.27 7.33
C PHE A 36 2.83 -8.58 8.45
N ILE A 37 3.62 -7.59 8.82
CA ILE A 37 4.76 -7.76 9.73
C ILE A 37 4.36 -7.49 11.17
N VAL A 38 4.72 -8.41 12.06
CA VAL A 38 4.50 -8.32 13.50
C VAL A 38 5.83 -8.38 14.26
N PRO A 39 5.89 -7.84 15.49
CA PRO A 39 7.05 -8.01 16.35
C PRO A 39 7.18 -9.47 16.80
N GLY A 40 8.42 -9.89 17.09
CA GLY A 40 8.76 -11.24 17.56
C GLY A 40 9.68 -11.99 16.63
N GLU A 41 9.81 -13.30 16.85
CA GLU A 41 10.67 -14.21 16.09
C GLU A 41 9.94 -15.55 15.87
N GLY A 42 10.14 -16.17 14.71
CA GLY A 42 9.53 -17.46 14.34
C GLY A 42 8.00 -17.42 14.20
N ILE A 43 7.40 -16.23 13.99
CA ILE A 43 5.95 -16.08 13.92
C ILE A 43 5.49 -16.18 12.47
N LYS A 44 4.69 -17.20 12.17
CA LYS A 44 3.89 -17.34 10.95
C LYS A 44 2.48 -17.78 11.36
N LYS A 45 1.59 -16.79 11.59
CA LYS A 45 0.23 -17.03 12.09
C LYS A 45 -0.78 -16.57 11.04
N GLU A 46 -1.65 -17.49 10.61
CA GLU A 46 -2.70 -17.18 9.64
C GLU A 46 -3.64 -16.08 10.16
N ILE A 47 -4.04 -15.19 9.25
CA ILE A 47 -4.95 -14.09 9.53
C ILE A 47 -6.39 -14.55 9.33
N ASP A 48 -7.19 -14.62 10.39
CA ASP A 48 -8.56 -15.16 10.38
C ASP A 48 -9.46 -14.50 9.31
N THR A 49 -9.25 -13.22 9.04
CA THR A 49 -10.04 -12.45 8.07
C THR A 49 -9.52 -12.51 6.64
N LEU A 50 -8.32 -13.06 6.42
CA LEU A 50 -7.66 -13.20 5.11
C LEU A 50 -7.04 -14.59 5.00
N PRO A 51 -7.84 -15.64 4.70
CA PRO A 51 -7.33 -17.01 4.57
C PRO A 51 -6.16 -17.11 3.58
N GLY A 52 -5.10 -17.84 3.97
CA GLY A 52 -3.87 -17.97 3.19
C GLY A 52 -2.89 -16.78 3.32
N GLN A 53 -3.23 -15.75 4.10
CA GLN A 53 -2.33 -14.67 4.47
C GLN A 53 -1.90 -14.80 5.94
N TYR A 54 -0.71 -14.29 6.27
CA TYR A 54 -0.11 -14.54 7.58
C TYR A 54 0.43 -13.25 8.21
N HIS A 55 0.29 -13.16 9.53
CA HIS A 55 1.17 -12.30 10.33
C HIS A 55 2.54 -12.97 10.42
N LEU A 56 3.57 -12.24 10.03
CA LEU A 56 4.94 -12.74 9.94
C LEU A 56 5.87 -11.91 10.81
N SER A 57 6.70 -12.54 11.61
CA SER A 57 7.89 -11.89 12.17
C SER A 57 8.90 -11.59 11.06
N VAL A 58 9.88 -10.74 11.32
CA VAL A 58 10.86 -10.29 10.30
C VAL A 58 11.59 -11.47 9.64
N ASP A 59 11.99 -12.47 10.42
CA ASP A 59 12.67 -13.68 9.94
C ASP A 59 11.79 -14.54 9.02
N GLU A 60 10.51 -14.69 9.36
CA GLU A 60 9.54 -15.41 8.53
C GLU A 60 9.13 -14.60 7.28
N ALA A 61 9.08 -13.27 7.38
CA ALA A 61 8.82 -12.40 6.24
C ALA A 61 9.94 -12.48 5.18
N VAL A 62 11.20 -12.63 5.60
CA VAL A 62 12.33 -12.85 4.68
C VAL A 62 12.15 -14.16 3.89
N LYS A 63 11.74 -15.25 4.55
CA LYS A 63 11.47 -16.53 3.89
C LYS A 63 10.33 -16.41 2.89
N MET A 64 9.22 -15.76 3.29
CA MET A 64 8.09 -15.51 2.39
C MET A 64 8.47 -14.62 1.21
N ALA A 65 9.29 -13.60 1.41
CA ALA A 65 9.77 -12.73 0.34
C ALA A 65 10.60 -13.52 -0.70
N GLN A 66 11.42 -14.47 -0.26
CA GLN A 66 12.14 -15.37 -1.16
C GLN A 66 11.17 -16.28 -1.93
N GLU A 67 10.18 -16.90 -1.25
CA GLU A 67 9.15 -17.72 -1.91
C GLU A 67 8.39 -16.92 -2.99
N VAL A 68 8.02 -15.68 -2.68
CA VAL A 68 7.33 -14.76 -3.61
C VAL A 68 8.19 -14.46 -4.83
N TYR A 69 9.49 -14.20 -4.62
CA TYR A 69 10.43 -13.93 -5.72
C TYR A 69 10.64 -15.16 -6.60
N ASP A 70 10.74 -16.35 -6.00
CA ASP A 70 10.91 -17.61 -6.74
C ASP A 70 9.69 -17.97 -7.59
N LEU A 71 8.50 -17.47 -7.24
CA LEU A 71 7.27 -17.57 -8.05
C LEU A 71 7.25 -16.58 -9.24
N GLY A 72 8.22 -15.68 -9.36
CA GLY A 72 8.32 -14.68 -10.41
C GLY A 72 7.58 -13.37 -10.11
N ILE A 73 7.06 -13.18 -8.90
CA ILE A 73 6.47 -11.91 -8.44
C ILE A 73 7.61 -10.94 -8.11
N LEU A 74 7.55 -9.73 -8.68
CA LEU A 74 8.67 -8.79 -8.61
C LEU A 74 8.66 -7.85 -7.41
N GLY A 75 7.56 -7.76 -6.67
CA GLY A 75 7.43 -6.83 -5.56
C GLY A 75 6.61 -7.36 -4.38
N VAL A 76 6.95 -6.87 -3.20
CA VAL A 76 6.17 -7.05 -1.98
C VAL A 76 5.76 -5.69 -1.42
N GLU A 77 4.55 -5.59 -0.86
CA GLU A 77 4.10 -4.41 -0.12
C GLU A 77 4.01 -4.74 1.37
N ILE A 78 4.67 -3.92 2.19
CA ILE A 78 4.84 -4.18 3.62
C ILE A 78 3.84 -3.35 4.42
N PHE A 79 3.02 -4.04 5.22
CA PHE A 79 2.14 -3.49 6.24
C PHE A 79 2.63 -3.91 7.63
N GLY A 80 2.59 -3.02 8.62
CA GLY A 80 3.11 -3.32 9.95
C GLY A 80 2.07 -3.29 11.05
N ILE A 81 2.27 -4.17 12.03
CA ILE A 81 1.61 -4.08 13.32
C ILE A 81 2.67 -3.66 14.33
N PRO A 82 2.57 -2.45 14.92
CA PRO A 82 3.61 -1.91 15.79
C PRO A 82 3.61 -2.56 17.17
N THR A 83 4.71 -2.36 17.91
CA THR A 83 4.81 -2.78 19.32
C THR A 83 4.01 -1.88 20.27
N TYR A 84 3.77 -0.64 19.87
CA TYR A 84 2.97 0.34 20.62
C TYR A 84 2.22 1.26 19.68
N LYS A 85 1.16 1.88 20.20
CA LYS A 85 0.36 2.91 19.50
C LYS A 85 0.23 4.13 20.38
N ASP A 86 0.26 5.30 19.77
CA ASP A 86 0.00 6.58 20.43
C ASP A 86 -0.91 7.48 19.59
N GLU A 87 -1.16 8.70 20.05
CA GLU A 87 -2.06 9.62 19.36
C GLU A 87 -1.50 10.12 18.02
N GLN A 88 -0.18 10.22 17.90
CA GLN A 88 0.51 10.67 16.69
C GLN A 88 0.88 9.52 15.75
N GLY A 89 0.80 8.26 16.22
CA GLY A 89 1.27 7.11 15.45
C GLY A 89 2.79 7.06 15.34
N SER A 90 3.54 7.51 16.38
CA SER A 90 4.99 7.71 16.31
C SER A 90 5.78 6.44 16.01
N SER A 91 5.25 5.28 16.33
CA SER A 91 5.83 3.99 15.95
C SER A 91 5.90 3.76 14.43
N ALA A 92 5.17 4.54 13.62
CA ALA A 92 5.21 4.41 12.15
C ALA A 92 6.56 4.80 11.53
N TRP A 93 7.31 5.70 12.17
CA TRP A 93 8.64 6.14 11.69
C TRP A 93 9.80 5.77 12.63
N ASP A 94 9.55 4.95 13.64
CA ASP A 94 10.59 4.45 14.53
C ASP A 94 11.37 3.32 13.83
N MET A 95 12.69 3.55 13.65
CA MET A 95 13.58 2.63 12.95
C MET A 95 13.74 1.26 13.63
N SER A 96 13.32 1.12 14.89
CA SER A 96 13.32 -0.15 15.64
C SER A 96 12.07 -0.99 15.42
N GLN A 97 11.05 -0.44 14.75
CA GLN A 97 9.77 -1.11 14.54
C GLN A 97 9.82 -2.17 13.43
N PRO A 98 8.86 -3.10 13.42
CA PRO A 98 8.86 -4.25 12.53
C PRO A 98 8.96 -3.91 11.04
N VAL A 99 8.31 -2.82 10.57
CA VAL A 99 8.32 -2.42 9.15
C VAL A 99 9.73 -2.07 8.70
N GLN A 100 10.41 -1.15 9.38
CA GLN A 100 11.76 -0.71 9.02
C GLN A 100 12.77 -1.85 9.14
N GLN A 101 12.61 -2.72 10.12
CA GLN A 101 13.44 -3.91 10.28
C GLN A 101 13.21 -4.93 9.15
N ALA A 102 11.94 -5.16 8.75
CA ALA A 102 11.60 -6.05 7.64
C ALA A 102 12.14 -5.53 6.30
N ILE A 103 12.01 -4.21 6.04
CA ILE A 103 12.58 -3.58 4.83
C ILE A 103 14.07 -3.88 4.76
N LYS A 104 14.83 -3.60 5.82
CA LYS A 104 16.29 -3.85 5.88
C LYS A 104 16.63 -5.33 5.65
N ALA A 105 15.93 -6.23 6.32
CA ALA A 105 16.19 -7.66 6.25
C ALA A 105 15.87 -8.25 4.87
N ILE A 106 14.72 -7.90 4.29
CA ILE A 106 14.32 -8.36 2.96
C ILE A 106 15.28 -7.81 1.89
N ARG A 107 15.64 -6.51 1.96
CA ARG A 107 16.60 -5.90 1.06
C ARG A 107 17.98 -6.59 1.07
N ALA A 108 18.41 -7.02 2.24
CA ALA A 108 19.69 -7.74 2.39
C ALA A 108 19.62 -9.18 1.86
N ALA A 109 18.50 -9.88 2.08
CA ALA A 109 18.35 -11.30 1.75
C ALA A 109 17.90 -11.54 0.30
N VAL A 110 17.01 -10.69 -0.24
CA VAL A 110 16.42 -10.82 -1.57
C VAL A 110 16.63 -9.52 -2.36
N PRO A 111 17.87 -9.19 -2.77
CA PRO A 111 18.24 -7.86 -3.28
C PRO A 111 17.54 -7.46 -4.59
N ASN A 112 17.05 -8.43 -5.36
CA ASN A 112 16.35 -8.19 -6.63
C ASN A 112 14.82 -8.05 -6.48
N LEU A 113 14.27 -8.24 -5.27
CA LEU A 113 12.85 -8.05 -5.00
C LEU A 113 12.58 -6.57 -4.71
N LEU A 114 11.56 -5.99 -5.36
CA LEU A 114 11.11 -4.64 -5.05
C LEU A 114 10.40 -4.62 -3.70
N VAL A 115 10.80 -3.71 -2.84
CA VAL A 115 10.17 -3.50 -1.54
C VAL A 115 9.38 -2.20 -1.59
N VAL A 116 8.06 -2.32 -1.50
CA VAL A 116 7.09 -1.24 -1.36
C VAL A 116 6.67 -1.16 0.10
N ALA A 117 6.49 0.01 0.65
CA ALA A 117 6.07 0.20 2.04
C ALA A 117 4.84 1.10 2.13
N ASP A 118 3.79 0.63 2.81
CA ASP A 118 2.57 1.39 3.06
C ASP A 118 2.86 2.62 3.94
N VAL A 119 2.41 3.80 3.50
CA VAL A 119 2.47 5.04 4.28
C VAL A 119 1.08 5.37 4.76
N CYS A 120 0.82 5.09 6.04
CA CYS A 120 -0.43 5.40 6.71
C CYS A 120 -0.20 5.47 8.22
N LEU A 121 -1.12 6.09 8.95
CA LEU A 121 -1.08 6.14 10.41
C LEU A 121 -2.08 5.21 11.09
N CYS A 122 -3.05 4.63 10.38
CA CYS A 122 -4.16 3.90 10.98
C CYS A 122 -3.74 2.64 11.78
N GLN A 123 -2.63 1.99 11.43
CA GLN A 123 -2.07 0.87 12.19
C GLN A 123 -1.42 1.34 13.50
N TYR A 124 -0.97 2.59 13.56
CA TYR A 124 -0.07 3.15 14.57
C TYR A 124 -0.76 4.09 15.55
N THR A 125 -1.90 4.69 15.16
CA THR A 125 -2.70 5.54 16.06
C THR A 125 -3.58 4.75 17.00
N THR A 126 -3.81 5.31 18.18
CA THR A 126 -4.74 4.74 19.18
C THR A 126 -6.19 4.76 18.69
N THR A 127 -6.53 5.63 17.75
CA THR A 127 -7.88 5.81 17.20
C THR A 127 -8.21 4.91 16.02
N GLY A 128 -7.18 4.40 15.31
CA GLY A 128 -7.34 3.63 14.08
C GLY A 128 -7.69 4.47 12.84
N HIS A 129 -7.64 5.79 12.94
CA HIS A 129 -7.77 6.69 11.79
C HIS A 129 -6.43 6.96 11.10
N CYS A 130 -6.49 7.37 9.83
CA CYS A 130 -5.31 7.56 8.98
C CYS A 130 -4.62 8.92 9.19
N GLY A 131 -5.14 9.80 10.04
CA GLY A 131 -4.62 11.13 10.32
C GLY A 131 -4.74 11.54 11.77
N MET A 132 -4.20 12.72 12.07
CA MET A 132 -4.37 13.40 13.33
C MET A 132 -5.82 13.78 13.55
N ILE A 133 -6.24 13.86 14.80
CA ILE A 133 -7.65 14.10 15.17
C ILE A 133 -7.72 15.21 16.21
N ASP A 134 -8.68 16.12 15.99
CA ASP A 134 -9.18 17.05 17.00
C ASP A 134 -10.70 17.01 17.02
N ASP A 135 -11.30 16.87 18.18
CA ASP A 135 -12.77 16.79 18.40
C ASP A 135 -13.53 15.94 17.35
N HIS A 136 -13.00 14.73 17.03
CA HIS A 136 -13.51 13.79 16.02
C HIS A 136 -13.33 14.21 14.55
N GLU A 137 -12.66 15.32 14.26
CA GLU A 137 -12.28 15.73 12.90
C GLU A 137 -10.88 15.27 12.55
N ILE A 138 -10.68 14.87 11.29
CA ILE A 138 -9.37 14.51 10.76
C ILE A 138 -8.69 15.79 10.29
N LEU A 139 -7.52 16.07 10.89
CA LEU A 139 -6.71 17.24 10.57
C LEU A 139 -5.77 16.91 9.41
N ASN A 140 -6.14 17.35 8.20
CA ASN A 140 -5.39 17.06 6.98
C ASN A 140 -3.95 17.59 7.05
N ASP A 141 -3.81 18.89 7.25
CA ASP A 141 -2.52 19.60 7.12
C ASP A 141 -1.54 19.20 8.22
N GLU A 142 -2.03 18.97 9.44
CA GLU A 142 -1.22 18.48 10.57
C GLU A 142 -0.77 17.04 10.40
N THR A 143 -1.47 16.27 9.57
CA THR A 143 -1.11 14.88 9.26
C THR A 143 0.04 14.79 8.26
N LEU A 144 0.15 15.72 7.29
CA LEU A 144 1.14 15.66 6.22
C LEU A 144 2.59 15.55 6.72
N PRO A 145 3.05 16.33 7.73
CA PRO A 145 4.41 16.20 8.25
C PRO A 145 4.70 14.83 8.87
N LEU A 146 3.67 14.15 9.42
CA LEU A 146 3.84 12.81 10.00
C LEU A 146 3.98 11.75 8.90
N LEU A 147 3.17 11.84 7.84
CA LEU A 147 3.30 10.96 6.66
C LEU A 147 4.68 11.12 6.00
N CYS A 148 5.18 12.35 5.93
CA CYS A 148 6.54 12.61 5.44
C CYS A 148 7.62 11.90 6.29
N LYS A 149 7.49 11.93 7.63
CA LYS A 149 8.41 11.19 8.52
C LYS A 149 8.36 9.68 8.27
N VAL A 150 7.16 9.11 8.09
CA VAL A 150 6.97 7.68 7.77
C VAL A 150 7.70 7.35 6.47
N ALA A 151 7.42 8.08 5.39
CA ALA A 151 8.01 7.85 4.07
C ALA A 151 9.55 7.95 4.10
N VAL A 152 10.10 8.98 4.75
CA VAL A 152 11.55 9.16 4.88
C VAL A 152 12.18 8.02 5.70
N SER A 153 11.57 7.57 6.79
CA SER A 153 12.08 6.44 7.60
C SER A 153 12.10 5.12 6.81
N GLN A 154 11.08 4.89 5.99
CA GLN A 154 11.01 3.72 5.12
C GLN A 154 12.06 3.77 4.00
N ALA A 155 12.29 4.94 3.41
CA ALA A 155 13.37 5.16 2.44
C ALA A 155 14.75 4.96 3.09
N GLU A 156 14.97 5.45 4.31
CA GLU A 156 16.19 5.22 5.10
C GLU A 156 16.41 3.73 5.39
N ALA A 157 15.34 2.98 5.65
CA ALA A 157 15.40 1.53 5.82
C ALA A 157 15.74 0.78 4.52
N GLY A 158 15.59 1.42 3.34
CA GLY A 158 15.94 0.87 2.04
C GLY A 158 14.75 0.50 1.15
N ALA A 159 13.54 1.01 1.42
CA ALA A 159 12.41 0.82 0.51
C ALA A 159 12.71 1.40 -0.88
N HIS A 160 12.28 0.71 -1.94
CA HIS A 160 12.39 1.20 -3.32
C HIS A 160 11.25 2.17 -3.65
N MET A 161 10.12 1.98 -2.97
CA MET A 161 8.89 2.70 -3.23
C MET A 161 8.10 2.86 -1.93
N VAL A 162 7.46 4.01 -1.77
CA VAL A 162 6.49 4.27 -0.70
C VAL A 162 5.10 4.38 -1.27
N ALA A 163 4.09 3.84 -0.57
CA ALA A 163 2.73 3.73 -1.06
C ALA A 163 1.74 4.43 -0.11
N PRO A 164 1.52 5.76 -0.26
CA PRO A 164 0.60 6.48 0.61
C PRO A 164 -0.85 6.03 0.39
N SER A 165 -1.44 5.50 1.47
CA SER A 165 -2.80 4.93 1.47
C SER A 165 -3.77 5.67 2.41
N ASP A 166 -3.34 6.79 2.96
CA ASP A 166 -4.05 7.58 3.97
C ASP A 166 -5.21 8.43 3.42
N MET A 167 -5.12 8.91 2.17
CA MET A 167 -6.08 9.79 1.47
C MET A 167 -6.12 11.23 2.00
N MET A 168 -5.02 11.75 2.57
CA MET A 168 -4.93 13.18 2.88
C MET A 168 -4.62 13.99 1.61
N ASP A 169 -5.23 15.16 1.49
CA ASP A 169 -4.99 16.07 0.37
C ASP A 169 -3.55 16.57 0.37
N GLY A 170 -2.92 16.62 -0.80
CA GLY A 170 -1.55 17.14 -0.98
C GLY A 170 -0.42 16.21 -0.52
N ARG A 171 -0.74 15.00 -0.02
CA ARG A 171 0.26 14.06 0.55
C ARG A 171 1.34 13.64 -0.43
N VAL A 172 1.00 13.43 -1.72
CA VAL A 172 1.97 12.98 -2.72
C VAL A 172 3.06 14.03 -2.93
N GLY A 173 2.66 15.30 -3.09
CA GLY A 173 3.59 16.42 -3.21
C GLY A 173 4.45 16.59 -1.95
N ALA A 174 3.83 16.58 -0.76
CA ALA A 174 4.54 16.71 0.52
C ALA A 174 5.57 15.58 0.74
N ILE A 175 5.19 14.33 0.47
CA ILE A 175 6.07 13.17 0.58
C ILE A 175 7.22 13.26 -0.44
N ARG A 176 6.94 13.66 -1.70
CA ARG A 176 7.97 13.82 -2.73
C ARG A 176 9.00 14.86 -2.31
N GLU A 177 8.55 16.02 -1.84
CA GLU A 177 9.42 17.10 -1.36
C GLU A 177 10.30 16.64 -0.17
N ALA A 178 9.69 15.92 0.79
CA ALA A 178 10.41 15.41 1.96
C ALA A 178 11.48 14.36 1.60
N LEU A 179 11.15 13.43 0.69
CA LEU A 179 12.09 12.42 0.20
C LEU A 179 13.27 13.07 -0.54
N ASP A 180 13.01 14.06 -1.41
CA ASP A 180 14.03 14.77 -2.17
C ASP A 180 14.93 15.59 -1.24
N ALA A 181 14.37 16.30 -0.27
CA ALA A 181 15.12 17.05 0.74
C ALA A 181 16.02 16.15 1.60
N ALA A 182 15.59 14.90 1.85
CA ALA A 182 16.38 13.90 2.58
C ALA A 182 17.39 13.14 1.68
N GLY A 183 17.46 13.43 0.37
CA GLY A 183 18.37 12.81 -0.58
C GLY A 183 17.86 11.50 -1.22
N TYR A 184 16.60 11.12 -0.99
CA TYR A 184 15.99 9.90 -1.54
C TYR A 184 15.26 10.15 -2.87
N THR A 185 15.89 10.85 -3.79
CA THR A 185 15.32 11.27 -5.09
C THR A 185 14.91 10.11 -6.00
N ASN A 186 15.50 8.92 -5.79
CA ASN A 186 15.21 7.71 -6.57
C ASN A 186 14.13 6.80 -5.94
N VAL A 187 13.62 7.13 -4.76
CA VAL A 187 12.49 6.39 -4.16
C VAL A 187 11.21 6.79 -4.85
N SER A 188 10.51 5.81 -5.42
CA SER A 188 9.25 6.04 -6.13
C SER A 188 8.08 6.22 -5.17
N ILE A 189 6.98 6.82 -5.65
CA ILE A 189 5.72 6.93 -4.92
C ILE A 189 4.64 6.21 -5.73
N MET A 190 3.94 5.24 -5.09
CA MET A 190 2.77 4.55 -5.64
C MET A 190 1.55 4.92 -4.78
N SER A 191 0.83 5.96 -5.18
CA SER A 191 -0.29 6.47 -4.40
C SER A 191 -1.56 5.62 -4.58
N TYR A 192 -2.27 5.39 -3.47
CA TYR A 192 -3.67 4.95 -3.48
C TYR A 192 -4.56 6.13 -3.87
N ALA A 193 -4.46 6.60 -5.11
CA ALA A 193 -5.07 7.85 -5.56
C ALA A 193 -6.61 7.81 -5.50
N ALA A 194 -7.23 6.71 -5.92
CA ALA A 194 -8.68 6.54 -5.97
C ALA A 194 -9.18 5.50 -4.96
N LYS A 195 -8.96 5.73 -3.65
CA LYS A 195 -9.34 4.82 -2.58
C LYS A 195 -10.78 5.07 -2.12
N TYR A 196 -11.69 4.22 -2.53
CA TYR A 196 -13.11 4.30 -2.18
C TYR A 196 -13.42 3.80 -0.77
N ALA A 197 -14.40 4.41 -0.09
CA ALA A 197 -14.94 3.94 1.20
C ALA A 197 -15.74 2.64 0.99
N SER A 198 -15.06 1.52 0.85
CA SER A 198 -15.60 0.22 0.45
C SER A 198 -15.70 -0.76 1.62
N ALA A 199 -16.71 -1.63 1.58
CA ALA A 199 -16.84 -2.80 2.46
C ALA A 199 -15.72 -3.83 2.25
N TYR A 200 -15.06 -3.84 1.09
CA TYR A 200 -13.90 -4.71 0.80
C TYR A 200 -12.71 -4.48 1.75
N TYR A 201 -12.61 -3.33 2.41
CA TYR A 201 -11.61 -3.10 3.46
C TYR A 201 -11.89 -3.80 4.80
N GLY A 202 -13.05 -4.42 4.97
CA GLY A 202 -13.40 -5.14 6.20
C GLY A 202 -12.34 -6.16 6.63
N PRO A 203 -12.00 -7.16 5.79
CA PRO A 203 -10.96 -8.16 6.07
C PRO A 203 -9.59 -7.56 6.34
N PHE A 204 -9.19 -6.56 5.55
CA PHE A 204 -7.90 -5.89 5.69
C PHE A 204 -7.77 -5.13 7.02
N ARG A 205 -8.83 -4.47 7.49
CA ARG A 205 -8.83 -3.79 8.80
C ARG A 205 -8.55 -4.74 9.96
N GLY A 206 -9.06 -5.97 9.87
CA GLY A 206 -8.73 -7.04 10.82
C GLY A 206 -7.26 -7.47 10.74
N ALA A 207 -6.72 -7.57 9.53
CA ALA A 207 -5.33 -7.98 9.30
C ALA A 207 -4.29 -7.05 9.93
N VAL A 208 -4.54 -5.73 9.91
CA VAL A 208 -3.60 -4.71 10.43
C VAL A 208 -4.05 -4.04 11.73
N ASN A 209 -5.09 -4.56 12.39
CA ASN A 209 -5.64 -3.99 13.63
C ASN A 209 -5.92 -2.48 13.54
N SER A 210 -6.50 -2.02 12.42
CA SER A 210 -6.72 -0.61 12.09
C SER A 210 -8.19 -0.21 12.02
N ALA A 211 -9.10 -0.96 12.65
CA ALA A 211 -10.49 -0.58 12.71
C ALA A 211 -10.66 0.76 13.44
N PRO A 212 -11.38 1.76 12.86
CA PRO A 212 -11.66 3.01 13.54
C PRO A 212 -12.40 2.76 14.86
N LYS A 213 -12.00 3.44 15.93
CA LYS A 213 -12.68 3.34 17.24
C LYS A 213 -13.95 4.18 17.33
N PHE A 214 -14.12 5.14 16.42
CA PHE A 214 -15.33 5.96 16.30
C PHE A 214 -15.53 6.34 14.82
N GLY A 215 -16.76 6.73 14.45
CA GLY A 215 -17.09 7.17 13.09
C GLY A 215 -16.79 6.13 12.01
N ASP A 216 -16.44 6.64 10.84
CA ASP A 216 -15.99 5.85 9.69
C ASP A 216 -14.89 6.61 8.92
N ARG A 217 -14.56 6.19 7.69
CA ARG A 217 -13.51 6.83 6.88
C ARG A 217 -14.06 7.62 5.68
N LYS A 218 -15.36 7.88 5.63
CA LYS A 218 -16.00 8.54 4.48
C LYS A 218 -15.67 10.01 4.35
N SER A 219 -15.14 10.64 5.42
CA SER A 219 -14.69 12.03 5.37
C SER A 219 -13.39 12.23 4.56
N TYR A 220 -12.64 11.15 4.30
CA TYR A 220 -11.38 11.21 3.54
C TYR A 220 -11.21 10.09 2.51
N GLN A 221 -11.98 9.01 2.54
CA GLN A 221 -12.06 8.03 1.46
C GLN A 221 -13.19 8.40 0.51
N MET A 222 -12.99 8.18 -0.79
CA MET A 222 -13.92 8.57 -1.85
C MET A 222 -15.28 7.87 -1.73
N ASP A 223 -16.34 8.56 -2.14
CA ASP A 223 -17.67 7.98 -2.26
C ASP A 223 -17.72 6.98 -3.44
N PRO A 224 -18.12 5.71 -3.21
CA PRO A 224 -18.27 4.71 -4.29
C PRO A 224 -19.20 5.12 -5.43
N ALA A 225 -20.12 6.07 -5.21
CA ALA A 225 -21.01 6.61 -6.24
C ALA A 225 -20.34 7.60 -7.20
N ASN A 226 -19.12 8.09 -6.89
CA ASN A 226 -18.47 9.19 -7.60
C ASN A 226 -17.36 8.70 -8.54
N ARG A 227 -17.74 8.13 -9.71
CA ARG A 227 -16.77 7.64 -10.69
C ARG A 227 -15.88 8.75 -11.27
N LEU A 228 -16.43 9.93 -11.53
CA LEU A 228 -15.69 11.03 -12.16
C LEU A 228 -14.66 11.67 -11.23
N GLU A 229 -14.90 11.61 -9.93
CA GLU A 229 -13.95 12.06 -8.90
C GLU A 229 -12.62 11.29 -8.97
N ALA A 230 -12.66 10.00 -9.31
CA ALA A 230 -11.45 9.18 -9.44
C ALA A 230 -10.45 9.73 -10.47
N PHE A 231 -10.92 10.31 -11.58
CA PHE A 231 -10.02 10.92 -12.56
C PHE A 231 -9.32 12.15 -11.99
N ARG A 232 -10.05 12.97 -11.24
CA ARG A 232 -9.50 14.15 -10.57
C ARG A 232 -8.47 13.77 -9.49
N GLU A 233 -8.76 12.75 -8.68
CA GLU A 233 -7.86 12.25 -7.65
C GLU A 233 -6.56 11.66 -8.23
N ILE A 234 -6.64 11.08 -9.44
CA ILE A 234 -5.45 10.55 -10.14
C ILE A 234 -4.61 11.68 -10.75
N GLU A 235 -5.24 12.79 -11.15
CA GLU A 235 -4.56 13.94 -11.74
C GLU A 235 -3.83 14.81 -10.70
N LEU A 236 -4.29 14.80 -9.44
CA LEU A 236 -3.73 15.55 -8.31
C LEU A 236 -2.59 14.80 -7.62
#